data_7e226a424426f11a95bf6c1c89991b77
#
_entry.id   7e226a424426f11a95bf6c1c89991b77
#
_cell.length_a   1.000
_cell.length_b   1.000
_cell.length_c   1.000
_cell.angle_alpha   90.00
_cell.angle_beta   90.00
_cell.angle_gamma   90.00
#
_symmetry.space_group_name_H-M   'P 1'
#
loop_
_entity.id
_entity.type
_entity.pdbx_description
1 polymer ?
#
loop_
_entity_poly.entity_id
_entity_poly.type
_entity_poly.pdbx_seq_one_letter_code
_entity_poly.pdbx_strand_id
1 'polypeptide(L)'
;MRSSEAELLACPRCAGDLRSLRCVSCGVQYTAPGGIPDLRLPADPRTEAVREFYARAPFPGYPPRDSLQALRARAQRSEFARGLDQAIPGDARVLEIGCGTGQLSLFLASADRCVVGADLARPSLELARDAAARYGVRNVQFVETDLRTPGLRRGAFDVMICSGVLHHTPDPRGSFAAVARLARPGGVVAIGVYNAYARIPLRLRRGLARLWGFRWIPWDPILLDRRAEPERREAWLRDQYQHVEEHRHTLSEVQRWFRENGIEYLRALPSALLAGEESDLFTQSPDDWALEGLIAQLAWMRTLGREGGLFVAMGSRFASG
;
A
#
# COMPACT_ATOMS: atom_id res chain seq x y z
N MET A 1 20.02 -5.44 13.58
CA MET A 1 19.45 -6.20 12.42
C MET A 1 19.66 -7.68 12.70
N ARG A 2 18.63 -8.48 12.78
CA ARG A 2 18.76 -9.93 12.87
C ARG A 2 19.27 -10.44 11.52
N SER A 3 20.06 -11.50 11.46
CA SER A 3 20.64 -12.02 10.22
C SER A 3 19.59 -12.31 9.14
N SER A 4 18.40 -12.75 9.50
CA SER A 4 17.28 -13.00 8.59
C SER A 4 16.67 -11.75 7.94
N GLU A 5 16.78 -10.59 8.60
CA GLU A 5 16.21 -9.31 8.11
C GLU A 5 17.13 -8.68 7.05
N ALA A 6 18.44 -8.86 7.18
CA ALA A 6 19.40 -8.38 6.17
C ALA A 6 19.28 -9.14 4.84
N GLU A 7 18.79 -10.38 4.87
CA GLU A 7 18.61 -11.23 3.69
C GLU A 7 17.45 -10.77 2.79
N LEU A 8 16.52 -9.94 3.30
CA LEU A 8 15.39 -9.41 2.54
C LEU A 8 15.73 -8.12 1.78
N LEU A 9 16.90 -7.50 2.08
CA LEU A 9 17.38 -6.29 1.41
C LEU A 9 18.26 -6.64 0.22
N ALA A 10 18.26 -5.78 -0.79
CA ALA A 10 19.12 -5.87 -1.96
C ALA A 10 19.56 -4.47 -2.42
N CYS A 11 20.61 -4.39 -3.19
CA CYS A 11 21.07 -3.13 -3.76
C CYS A 11 20.06 -2.60 -4.78
N PRO A 12 19.47 -1.39 -4.61
CA PRO A 12 18.53 -0.84 -5.58
C PRO A 12 19.17 -0.56 -6.94
N ARG A 13 20.52 -0.40 -7.00
CA ARG A 13 21.26 -0.13 -8.23
C ARG A 13 21.48 -1.36 -9.10
N CYS A 14 21.80 -2.51 -8.51
CA CYS A 14 22.21 -3.69 -9.27
C CYS A 14 21.59 -5.01 -8.78
N ALA A 15 20.68 -4.94 -7.81
CA ALA A 15 20.04 -6.09 -7.15
C ALA A 15 21.03 -7.05 -6.44
N GLY A 16 22.30 -6.67 -6.26
CA GLY A 16 23.30 -7.45 -5.55
C GLY A 16 23.08 -7.48 -4.05
N ASP A 17 23.70 -8.45 -3.37
CA ASP A 17 23.58 -8.63 -1.92
C ASP A 17 24.19 -7.47 -1.14
N LEU A 18 23.58 -7.17 0.01
CA LEU A 18 24.07 -6.15 0.94
C LEU A 18 24.71 -6.81 2.17
N ARG A 19 25.96 -6.46 2.46
CA ARG A 19 26.64 -6.80 3.73
C ARG A 19 26.91 -5.50 4.49
N SER A 20 26.36 -5.37 5.68
CA SER A 20 26.43 -4.12 6.45
C SER A 20 26.09 -2.89 5.62
N LEU A 21 25.05 -2.99 4.79
CA LEU A 21 24.56 -1.98 3.85
C LEU A 21 25.57 -1.61 2.73
N ARG A 22 26.62 -2.39 2.51
CA ARG A 22 27.51 -2.26 1.36
C ARG A 22 27.17 -3.33 0.32
N CYS A 23 26.99 -2.91 -0.91
CA CYS A 23 26.74 -3.83 -2.02
C CYS A 23 28.00 -4.62 -2.36
N VAL A 24 27.92 -5.95 -2.33
CA VAL A 24 29.05 -6.83 -2.67
C VAL A 24 29.41 -6.81 -4.16
N SER A 25 28.43 -6.47 -5.03
CA SER A 25 28.61 -6.50 -6.49
C SER A 25 29.11 -5.16 -7.04
N CYS A 26 28.50 -4.02 -6.64
CA CYS A 26 28.86 -2.70 -7.20
C CYS A 26 29.58 -1.79 -6.20
N GLY A 27 29.82 -2.24 -4.97
CA GLY A 27 30.59 -1.54 -3.96
C GLY A 27 29.92 -0.32 -3.31
N VAL A 28 28.70 0.05 -3.74
CA VAL A 28 27.98 1.21 -3.18
C VAL A 28 27.67 0.97 -1.71
N GLN A 29 27.96 1.98 -0.88
CA GLN A 29 27.65 2.00 0.55
C GLN A 29 26.36 2.79 0.79
N TYR A 30 25.43 2.20 1.49
CA TYR A 30 24.18 2.83 1.95
C TYR A 30 24.26 3.16 3.43
N THR A 31 23.40 4.07 3.89
CA THR A 31 23.35 4.52 5.29
C THR A 31 22.07 4.06 5.96
N ALA A 32 22.02 4.12 7.29
CA ALA A 32 20.80 3.82 8.06
C ALA A 32 20.61 4.88 9.16
N PRO A 33 20.28 6.13 8.81
CA PRO A 33 19.99 7.15 9.81
C PRO A 33 18.86 6.70 10.71
N GLY A 34 19.03 6.85 12.05
CA GLY A 34 18.05 6.38 13.02
C GLY A 34 17.73 4.89 12.96
N GLY A 35 18.60 4.06 12.39
CA GLY A 35 18.41 2.62 12.26
C GLY A 35 17.52 2.19 11.09
N ILE A 36 17.05 3.11 10.25
CA ILE A 36 16.24 2.84 9.06
C ILE A 36 17.15 2.90 7.83
N PRO A 37 17.41 1.76 7.12
CA PRO A 37 18.20 1.75 5.90
C PRO A 37 17.63 2.72 4.85
N ASP A 38 18.50 3.55 4.26
CA ASP A 38 18.18 4.39 3.11
C ASP A 38 18.70 3.70 1.84
N LEU A 39 17.80 3.06 1.13
CA LEU A 39 18.06 2.32 -0.10
C LEU A 39 17.42 3.00 -1.32
N ARG A 40 17.39 4.33 -1.34
CA ARG A 40 16.93 5.10 -2.48
C ARG A 40 18.04 5.34 -3.48
N LEU A 41 17.66 5.47 -4.75
CA LEU A 41 18.46 6.09 -5.79
C LEU A 41 18.01 7.54 -5.99
N PRO A 42 18.82 8.40 -6.64
CA PRO A 42 18.37 9.74 -7.04
C PRO A 42 17.04 9.66 -7.79
N ALA A 43 16.05 10.42 -7.35
CA ALA A 43 14.71 10.41 -7.91
C ALA A 43 14.53 11.50 -8.97
N ASP A 44 13.55 11.33 -9.86
CA ASP A 44 13.09 12.38 -10.75
C ASP A 44 12.25 13.43 -9.97
N PRO A 45 12.07 14.66 -10.52
CA PRO A 45 11.37 15.75 -9.83
C PRO A 45 9.93 15.44 -9.41
N ARG A 46 9.22 14.57 -10.16
CA ARG A 46 7.83 14.19 -9.82
C ARG A 46 7.80 13.30 -8.58
N THR A 47 8.68 12.32 -8.53
CA THR A 47 8.82 11.45 -7.35
C THR A 47 9.26 12.24 -6.14
N GLU A 48 10.17 13.21 -6.32
CA GLU A 48 10.60 14.07 -5.22
C GLU A 48 9.46 14.94 -4.70
N ALA A 49 8.60 15.48 -5.57
CA ALA A 49 7.41 16.23 -5.16
C ALA A 49 6.43 15.38 -4.35
N VAL A 50 6.22 14.12 -4.72
CA VAL A 50 5.39 13.16 -3.96
C VAL A 50 6.02 12.87 -2.59
N ARG A 51 7.34 12.64 -2.55
CA ARG A 51 8.09 12.44 -1.30
C ARG A 51 7.94 13.63 -0.35
N GLU A 52 8.13 14.86 -0.84
CA GLU A 52 7.97 16.07 -0.05
C GLU A 52 6.53 16.26 0.45
N PHE A 53 5.54 15.93 -0.38
CA PHE A 53 4.14 16.01 0.00
C PHE A 53 3.85 15.15 1.24
N TYR A 54 4.26 13.88 1.24
CA TYR A 54 4.07 12.98 2.38
C TYR A 54 5.03 13.23 3.55
N ALA A 55 6.22 13.78 3.30
CA ALA A 55 7.14 14.16 4.37
C ALA A 55 6.58 15.30 5.25
N ARG A 56 5.80 16.22 4.66
CA ARG A 56 5.16 17.32 5.41
C ARG A 56 3.94 16.87 6.22
N ALA A 57 3.30 15.77 5.84
CA ALA A 57 2.11 15.25 6.51
C ALA A 57 2.09 13.72 6.46
N PRO A 58 2.82 13.05 7.36
CA PRO A 58 2.79 11.60 7.48
C PRO A 58 1.37 11.08 7.67
N PHE A 59 1.00 10.05 6.89
CA PHE A 59 -0.36 9.50 6.90
C PHE A 59 -0.32 7.96 7.01
N PRO A 60 -1.27 7.35 7.74
CA PRO A 60 -2.18 7.95 8.72
C PRO A 60 -1.44 8.35 10.01
N GLY A 61 -1.90 9.42 10.68
CA GLY A 61 -1.35 9.80 11.98
C GLY A 61 -1.67 8.78 13.09
N TYR A 62 -0.90 8.84 14.18
CA TYR A 62 -1.19 8.07 15.40
C TYR A 62 -1.92 8.96 16.40
N PRO A 63 -3.03 8.49 17.00
CA PRO A 63 -3.65 9.18 18.12
C PRO A 63 -2.68 9.36 19.30
N PRO A 64 -2.76 10.46 20.08
CA PRO A 64 -1.80 10.75 21.16
C PRO A 64 -1.70 9.66 22.24
N ARG A 65 -2.78 8.91 22.47
CA ARG A 65 -2.86 7.79 23.43
C ARG A 65 -3.11 6.46 22.74
N ASP A 66 -2.38 6.18 21.68
CA ASP A 66 -2.52 4.92 20.95
C ASP A 66 -1.77 3.76 21.63
N SER A 67 -2.28 2.56 21.44
CA SER A 67 -1.72 1.32 21.97
C SER A 67 -1.81 0.21 20.93
N LEU A 68 -1.04 -0.87 21.11
CA LEU A 68 -1.14 -2.05 20.25
C LEU A 68 -2.57 -2.63 20.24
N GLN A 69 -3.25 -2.63 21.39
CA GLN A 69 -4.63 -3.10 21.47
C GLN A 69 -5.58 -2.21 20.64
N ALA A 70 -5.43 -0.88 20.72
CA ALA A 70 -6.22 0.05 19.93
C ALA A 70 -5.93 -0.08 18.44
N LEU A 71 -4.66 -0.28 18.05
CA LEU A 71 -4.24 -0.55 16.67
C LEU A 71 -4.92 -1.82 16.15
N ARG A 72 -4.83 -2.93 16.90
CA ARG A 72 -5.49 -4.21 16.55
C ARG A 72 -7.00 -4.04 16.42
N ALA A 73 -7.65 -3.37 17.35
CA ALA A 73 -9.09 -3.13 17.31
C ALA A 73 -9.52 -2.28 16.09
N ARG A 74 -8.69 -1.33 15.63
CA ARG A 74 -8.94 -0.59 14.40
C ARG A 74 -8.76 -1.46 13.16
N ALA A 75 -7.68 -2.23 13.10
CA ALA A 75 -7.38 -3.12 11.98
C ALA A 75 -8.46 -4.20 11.81
N GLN A 76 -8.94 -4.79 12.90
CA GLN A 76 -10.02 -5.80 12.87
C GLN A 76 -11.37 -5.26 12.37
N ARG A 77 -11.59 -3.95 12.36
CA ARG A 77 -12.78 -3.34 11.72
C ARG A 77 -12.64 -3.20 10.20
N SER A 78 -11.43 -3.26 9.68
CA SER A 78 -11.17 -3.28 8.24
C SER A 78 -11.32 -4.71 7.72
N GLU A 79 -12.20 -4.91 6.74
CA GLU A 79 -12.38 -6.20 6.08
C GLU A 79 -11.07 -6.70 5.48
N PHE A 80 -10.36 -5.84 4.79
CA PHE A 80 -9.06 -6.17 4.18
C PHE A 80 -8.02 -6.57 5.22
N ALA A 81 -7.80 -5.76 6.27
CA ALA A 81 -6.79 -6.07 7.29
C ALA A 81 -7.13 -7.35 8.07
N ARG A 82 -8.41 -7.54 8.42
CA ARG A 82 -8.89 -8.77 9.08
C ARG A 82 -8.71 -9.99 8.19
N GLY A 83 -9.06 -9.90 6.89
CA GLY A 83 -8.87 -10.98 5.92
C GLY A 83 -7.40 -11.33 5.74
N LEU A 84 -6.49 -10.34 5.68
CA LEU A 84 -5.05 -10.58 5.65
C LEU A 84 -4.57 -11.32 6.90
N ASP A 85 -5.04 -10.91 8.08
CA ASP A 85 -4.65 -11.54 9.34
C ASP A 85 -5.08 -13.01 9.41
N GLN A 86 -6.23 -13.34 8.85
CA GLN A 86 -6.75 -14.70 8.77
C GLN A 86 -6.04 -15.57 7.72
N ALA A 87 -5.71 -14.99 6.57
CA ALA A 87 -5.18 -15.72 5.43
C ALA A 87 -3.65 -15.88 5.43
N ILE A 88 -2.90 -14.99 6.10
CA ILE A 88 -1.43 -15.01 6.09
C ILE A 88 -0.92 -15.93 7.20
N PRO A 89 -0.09 -16.97 6.91
CA PRO A 89 0.54 -17.82 7.93
C PRO A 89 1.42 -17.04 8.92
N GLY A 90 1.60 -17.60 10.13
CA GLY A 90 2.37 -16.96 11.20
C GLY A 90 3.88 -16.87 10.95
N ASP A 91 4.43 -17.71 10.05
CA ASP A 91 5.85 -17.72 9.67
C ASP A 91 6.13 -16.98 8.35
N ALA A 92 5.12 -16.37 7.75
CA ALA A 92 5.22 -15.71 6.46
C ALA A 92 6.13 -14.48 6.50
N ARG A 93 6.85 -14.26 5.39
CA ARG A 93 7.57 -13.03 5.08
C ARG A 93 6.65 -12.09 4.34
N VAL A 94 6.26 -11.00 4.99
CA VAL A 94 5.30 -10.03 4.46
C VAL A 94 6.02 -8.73 4.10
N LEU A 95 5.75 -8.21 2.92
CA LEU A 95 6.17 -6.86 2.51
C LEU A 95 4.94 -5.96 2.40
N GLU A 96 4.98 -4.82 3.08
CA GLU A 96 4.10 -3.68 2.78
C GLU A 96 4.95 -2.56 2.18
N ILE A 97 4.77 -2.27 0.88
CA ILE A 97 5.47 -1.17 0.20
C ILE A 97 4.52 0.01 0.00
N GLY A 98 4.98 1.20 0.42
CA GLY A 98 4.13 2.36 0.67
C GLY A 98 3.41 2.26 2.02
N CYS A 99 4.12 1.78 3.05
CA CYS A 99 3.53 1.49 4.37
C CYS A 99 3.14 2.76 5.15
N GLY A 100 3.56 3.95 4.71
CA GLY A 100 3.35 5.20 5.43
C GLY A 100 3.86 5.09 6.87
N THR A 101 2.99 5.37 7.85
CA THR A 101 3.34 5.25 9.27
C THR A 101 3.29 3.82 9.81
N GLY A 102 3.16 2.80 8.95
CA GLY A 102 3.34 1.39 9.28
C GLY A 102 2.22 0.75 10.10
N GLN A 103 1.01 1.30 10.12
CA GLN A 103 -0.06 0.75 10.96
C GLN A 103 -0.45 -0.68 10.55
N LEU A 104 -0.56 -0.98 9.24
CA LEU A 104 -0.83 -2.34 8.78
C LEU A 104 0.38 -3.26 9.00
N SER A 105 1.61 -2.79 8.72
CA SER A 105 2.84 -3.52 9.00
C SER A 105 2.92 -3.95 10.47
N LEU A 106 2.64 -3.02 11.41
CA LEU A 106 2.66 -3.32 12.85
C LEU A 106 1.55 -4.28 13.26
N PHE A 107 0.37 -4.14 12.68
CA PHE A 107 -0.74 -5.06 12.92
C PHE A 107 -0.37 -6.49 12.50
N LEU A 108 0.14 -6.67 11.27
CA LEU A 108 0.53 -7.99 10.76
C LEU A 108 1.71 -8.59 11.52
N ALA A 109 2.72 -7.78 11.87
CA ALA A 109 3.86 -8.20 12.65
C ALA A 109 3.48 -8.64 14.08
N SER A 110 2.38 -8.11 14.61
CA SER A 110 1.91 -8.47 15.95
C SER A 110 1.38 -9.91 16.07
N ALA A 111 1.32 -10.66 14.96
CA ALA A 111 0.98 -12.08 14.89
C ALA A 111 2.20 -12.95 14.50
N ASP A 112 3.39 -12.56 14.94
CA ASP A 112 4.69 -13.25 14.79
C ASP A 112 5.22 -13.40 13.34
N ARG A 113 4.60 -12.76 12.36
CA ARG A 113 5.08 -12.72 10.97
C ARG A 113 6.32 -11.85 10.84
N CYS A 114 7.23 -12.19 9.91
CA CYS A 114 8.37 -11.34 9.57
C CYS A 114 7.90 -10.27 8.57
N VAL A 115 7.81 -9.01 9.00
CA VAL A 115 7.27 -7.93 8.19
C VAL A 115 8.34 -6.93 7.79
N VAL A 116 8.36 -6.54 6.52
CA VAL A 116 9.12 -5.38 6.03
C VAL A 116 8.13 -4.31 5.62
N GLY A 117 8.19 -3.15 6.29
CA GLY A 117 7.49 -1.94 5.90
C GLY A 117 8.43 -1.02 5.11
N ALA A 118 8.10 -0.73 3.85
CA ALA A 118 8.92 0.10 2.99
C ALA A 118 8.15 1.34 2.54
N ASP A 119 8.80 2.51 2.57
CA ASP A 119 8.19 3.78 2.13
C ASP A 119 9.24 4.73 1.57
N LEU A 120 8.80 5.74 0.83
CA LEU A 120 9.63 6.80 0.29
C LEU A 120 9.83 7.96 1.29
N ALA A 121 8.90 8.14 2.23
CA ALA A 121 8.85 9.25 3.18
C ALA A 121 9.45 8.87 4.54
N ARG A 122 10.69 9.26 4.78
CA ARG A 122 11.39 9.01 6.05
C ARG A 122 10.62 9.43 7.31
N PRO A 123 9.97 10.62 7.39
CA PRO A 123 9.22 10.99 8.58
C PRO A 123 8.11 9.99 8.95
N SER A 124 7.47 9.38 7.95
CA SER A 124 6.48 8.33 8.18
C SER A 124 7.10 7.08 8.77
N LEU A 125 8.26 6.64 8.25
CA LEU A 125 8.99 5.48 8.75
C LEU A 125 9.54 5.69 10.17
N GLU A 126 9.93 6.89 10.53
CA GLU A 126 10.37 7.24 11.89
C GLU A 126 9.22 7.08 12.88
N LEU A 127 8.02 7.56 12.54
CA LEU A 127 6.81 7.35 13.34
C LEU A 127 6.47 5.86 13.45
N ALA A 128 6.60 5.09 12.37
CA ALA A 128 6.37 3.65 12.36
C ALA A 128 7.35 2.91 13.28
N ARG A 129 8.65 3.23 13.20
CA ARG A 129 9.70 2.68 14.07
C ARG A 129 9.44 3.00 15.55
N ASP A 130 9.10 4.24 15.84
CA ASP A 130 8.85 4.68 17.21
C ASP A 130 7.58 4.03 17.79
N ALA A 131 6.56 3.82 16.95
CA ALA A 131 5.37 3.06 17.32
C ALA A 131 5.71 1.57 17.54
N ALA A 132 6.55 0.94 16.72
CA ALA A 132 7.02 -0.43 16.91
C ALA A 132 7.72 -0.59 18.26
N ALA A 133 8.63 0.33 18.59
CA ALA A 133 9.33 0.33 19.87
C ALA A 133 8.36 0.51 21.06
N ARG A 134 7.44 1.46 20.96
CA ARG A 134 6.42 1.72 22.00
C ARG A 134 5.48 0.53 22.23
N TYR A 135 5.12 -0.19 21.17
CA TYR A 135 4.23 -1.34 21.23
C TYR A 135 4.94 -2.67 21.51
N GLY A 136 6.28 -2.68 21.56
CA GLY A 136 7.08 -3.88 21.76
C GLY A 136 7.07 -4.86 20.57
N VAL A 137 6.70 -4.40 19.37
CA VAL A 137 6.71 -5.20 18.14
C VAL A 137 8.14 -5.28 17.60
N ARG A 138 8.73 -6.48 17.51
CA ARG A 138 10.15 -6.68 17.21
C ARG A 138 10.45 -7.35 15.88
N ASN A 139 9.45 -7.92 15.24
CA ASN A 139 9.54 -8.68 13.99
C ASN A 139 9.11 -7.86 12.78
N VAL A 140 9.28 -6.54 12.87
CA VAL A 140 9.10 -5.59 11.78
C VAL A 140 10.39 -4.82 11.53
N GLN A 141 10.74 -4.66 10.25
CA GLN A 141 11.83 -3.80 9.78
C GLN A 141 11.27 -2.72 8.87
N PHE A 142 11.72 -1.47 9.06
CA PHE A 142 11.36 -0.37 8.17
C PHE A 142 12.52 0.01 7.27
N VAL A 143 12.23 0.31 5.98
CA VAL A 143 13.22 0.62 4.94
C VAL A 143 12.76 1.80 4.11
N GLU A 144 13.61 2.79 3.93
CA GLU A 144 13.36 3.91 3.02
C GLU A 144 13.79 3.51 1.61
N THR A 145 12.84 3.45 0.67
CA THR A 145 13.10 3.05 -0.71
C THR A 145 12.04 3.58 -1.68
N ASP A 146 12.43 3.76 -2.94
CA ASP A 146 11.49 4.01 -4.04
C ASP A 146 10.95 2.68 -4.57
N LEU A 147 9.64 2.55 -4.66
CA LEU A 147 8.98 1.33 -5.15
C LEU A 147 9.30 1.02 -6.62
N ARG A 148 9.77 1.99 -7.41
CA ARG A 148 10.19 1.79 -8.80
C ARG A 148 11.57 1.12 -8.91
N THR A 149 12.42 1.36 -7.92
CA THR A 149 13.74 0.75 -7.79
C THR A 149 13.94 0.22 -6.37
N PRO A 150 13.11 -0.76 -5.95
CA PRO A 150 13.09 -1.18 -4.56
C PRO A 150 14.40 -1.82 -4.14
N GLY A 151 14.94 -1.36 -3.00
CA GLY A 151 16.11 -1.93 -2.34
C GLY A 151 15.79 -3.24 -1.60
N LEU A 152 15.01 -4.11 -2.22
CA LEU A 152 14.45 -5.33 -1.65
C LEU A 152 14.74 -6.53 -2.55
N ARG A 153 14.89 -7.70 -1.93
CA ARG A 153 15.22 -8.94 -2.66
C ARG A 153 14.02 -9.44 -3.46
N ARG A 154 14.26 -9.71 -4.74
CA ARG A 154 13.25 -10.30 -5.64
C ARG A 154 12.92 -11.73 -5.20
N GLY A 155 11.65 -12.10 -5.27
CA GLY A 155 11.17 -13.45 -4.96
C GLY A 155 11.36 -13.86 -3.49
N ALA A 156 11.42 -12.91 -2.55
CA ALA A 156 11.71 -13.19 -1.15
C ALA A 156 10.49 -13.17 -0.24
N PHE A 157 9.35 -12.62 -0.70
CA PHE A 157 8.19 -12.41 0.13
C PHE A 157 7.04 -13.37 -0.21
N ASP A 158 6.43 -13.96 0.81
CA ASP A 158 5.25 -14.80 0.68
C ASP A 158 4.02 -13.97 0.31
N VAL A 159 3.94 -12.75 0.88
CA VAL A 159 2.87 -11.79 0.59
C VAL A 159 3.49 -10.41 0.35
N MET A 160 3.15 -9.80 -0.77
CA MET A 160 3.49 -8.42 -1.12
C MET A 160 2.23 -7.58 -1.17
N ILE A 161 2.20 -6.51 -0.38
CA ILE A 161 1.09 -5.56 -0.27
C ILE A 161 1.56 -4.20 -0.75
N CYS A 162 0.83 -3.58 -1.68
CA CYS A 162 1.03 -2.20 -2.13
C CYS A 162 -0.33 -1.52 -2.29
N SER A 163 -0.80 -0.89 -1.21
CA SER A 163 -2.14 -0.30 -1.19
C SER A 163 -2.09 1.22 -0.99
N GLY A 164 -2.82 1.95 -1.84
CA GLY A 164 -2.89 3.41 -1.73
C GLY A 164 -1.70 4.17 -2.32
N VAL A 165 -0.84 3.54 -3.13
CA VAL A 165 0.45 4.12 -3.54
C VAL A 165 0.65 4.18 -5.05
N LEU A 166 0.44 3.08 -5.78
CA LEU A 166 0.76 2.98 -7.22
C LEU A 166 0.14 4.11 -8.05
N HIS A 167 -1.08 4.49 -7.74
CA HIS A 167 -1.81 5.54 -8.44
C HIS A 167 -1.28 6.97 -8.18
N HIS A 168 -0.29 7.11 -7.31
CA HIS A 168 0.45 8.35 -7.04
C HIS A 168 1.86 8.34 -7.65
N THR A 169 2.20 7.34 -8.45
CA THR A 169 3.48 7.27 -9.16
C THR A 169 3.35 7.82 -10.58
N PRO A 170 4.45 8.35 -11.17
CA PRO A 170 4.44 8.82 -12.56
C PRO A 170 4.11 7.75 -13.60
N ASP A 171 4.43 6.48 -13.30
CA ASP A 171 4.14 5.30 -14.12
C ASP A 171 3.62 4.15 -13.22
N PRO A 172 2.30 4.06 -12.97
CA PRO A 172 1.71 3.01 -12.14
C PRO A 172 1.97 1.59 -12.64
N ARG A 173 1.94 1.37 -13.96
CA ARG A 173 2.14 0.05 -14.57
C ARG A 173 3.57 -0.43 -14.42
N GLY A 174 4.57 0.42 -14.76
CA GLY A 174 5.97 0.09 -14.57
C GLY A 174 6.33 -0.06 -13.10
N SER A 175 5.76 0.78 -12.23
CA SER A 175 5.88 0.69 -10.79
C SER A 175 5.34 -0.63 -10.25
N PHE A 176 4.17 -1.06 -10.73
CA PHE A 176 3.62 -2.38 -10.40
C PHE A 176 4.55 -3.51 -10.84
N ALA A 177 5.07 -3.47 -12.07
CA ALA A 177 6.00 -4.49 -12.56
C ALA A 177 7.27 -4.60 -11.72
N ALA A 178 7.75 -3.50 -11.14
CA ALA A 178 8.90 -3.51 -10.24
C ALA A 178 8.59 -4.22 -8.91
N VAL A 179 7.45 -3.90 -8.28
CA VAL A 179 7.10 -4.48 -6.97
C VAL A 179 6.56 -5.91 -7.06
N ALA A 180 5.88 -6.28 -8.14
CA ALA A 180 5.37 -7.64 -8.36
C ALA A 180 6.47 -8.71 -8.31
N ARG A 181 7.69 -8.35 -8.73
CA ARG A 181 8.85 -9.26 -8.72
C ARG A 181 9.37 -9.57 -7.33
N LEU A 182 8.92 -8.86 -6.30
CA LEU A 182 9.35 -9.07 -4.91
C LEU A 182 8.65 -10.26 -4.27
N ALA A 183 7.41 -10.57 -4.70
CA ALA A 183 6.73 -11.80 -4.29
C ALA A 183 7.46 -13.03 -4.84
N ARG A 184 7.55 -14.10 -4.04
CA ARG A 184 8.11 -15.38 -4.50
C ARG A 184 7.16 -16.09 -5.50
N PRO A 185 7.65 -17.04 -6.28
CA PRO A 185 6.75 -17.97 -6.99
C PRO A 185 5.77 -18.61 -6.00
N GLY A 186 4.48 -18.65 -6.36
CA GLY A 186 3.38 -19.07 -5.47
C GLY A 186 3.03 -18.07 -4.36
N GLY A 187 3.69 -16.92 -4.29
CA GLY A 187 3.38 -15.86 -3.33
C GLY A 187 2.20 -14.97 -3.78
N VAL A 188 1.57 -14.33 -2.82
CA VAL A 188 0.41 -13.45 -3.06
C VAL A 188 0.84 -12.01 -3.26
N VAL A 189 0.20 -11.35 -4.22
CA VAL A 189 0.34 -9.93 -4.52
C VAL A 189 -1.00 -9.26 -4.29
N ALA A 190 -1.06 -8.26 -3.41
CA ALA A 190 -2.25 -7.46 -3.13
C ALA A 190 -1.96 -5.99 -3.46
N ILE A 191 -2.72 -5.39 -4.38
CA ILE A 191 -2.57 -3.97 -4.73
C ILE A 191 -3.87 -3.21 -4.55
N GLY A 192 -3.77 -2.05 -3.91
CA GLY A 192 -4.87 -1.11 -3.74
C GLY A 192 -4.68 0.13 -4.61
N VAL A 193 -5.61 0.40 -5.52
CA VAL A 193 -5.57 1.57 -6.41
C VAL A 193 -6.93 2.24 -6.52
N TYR A 194 -6.95 3.50 -6.93
CA TYR A 194 -8.20 4.23 -7.14
C TYR A 194 -8.96 3.72 -8.36
N ASN A 195 -10.25 3.37 -8.13
CA ASN A 195 -11.13 2.92 -9.21
C ASN A 195 -11.61 4.09 -10.07
N ALA A 196 -11.56 3.91 -11.39
CA ALA A 196 -11.91 4.94 -12.36
C ALA A 196 -13.38 5.38 -12.24
N TYR A 197 -14.30 4.45 -12.01
CA TYR A 197 -15.73 4.73 -11.89
C TYR A 197 -16.09 5.22 -10.47
N ALA A 198 -15.60 4.57 -9.43
CA ALA A 198 -15.88 4.96 -8.05
C ALA A 198 -15.41 6.39 -7.71
N ARG A 199 -14.44 6.93 -8.45
CA ARG A 199 -13.94 8.31 -8.30
C ARG A 199 -14.71 9.36 -9.10
N ILE A 200 -15.70 9.00 -9.91
CA ILE A 200 -16.51 9.97 -10.66
C ILE A 200 -17.17 11.01 -9.74
N PRO A 201 -17.84 10.65 -8.63
CA PRO A 201 -18.44 11.65 -7.73
C PRO A 201 -17.44 12.64 -7.15
N LEU A 202 -16.21 12.16 -6.79
CA LEU A 202 -15.16 13.03 -6.28
C LEU A 202 -14.65 14.00 -7.37
N ARG A 203 -14.50 13.54 -8.62
CA ARG A 203 -14.08 14.39 -9.74
C ARG A 203 -15.07 15.54 -9.98
N LEU A 204 -16.37 15.25 -9.94
CA LEU A 204 -17.41 16.27 -10.05
C LEU A 204 -17.29 17.27 -8.91
N ARG A 205 -17.13 16.81 -7.65
CA ARG A 205 -16.92 17.70 -6.50
C ARG A 205 -15.65 18.54 -6.62
N ARG A 206 -14.53 17.97 -7.12
CA ARG A 206 -13.29 18.73 -7.40
C ARG A 206 -13.52 19.83 -8.45
N GLY A 207 -14.28 19.53 -9.51
CA GLY A 207 -14.66 20.51 -10.52
C GLY A 207 -15.43 21.68 -9.92
N LEU A 208 -16.45 21.39 -9.11
CA LEU A 208 -17.24 22.38 -8.40
C LEU A 208 -16.40 23.20 -7.40
N ALA A 209 -15.55 22.52 -6.62
CA ALA A 209 -14.67 23.17 -5.65
C ALA A 209 -13.65 24.12 -6.29
N ARG A 210 -13.19 23.84 -7.52
CA ARG A 210 -12.33 24.76 -8.29
C ARG A 210 -13.07 26.01 -8.74
N LEU A 211 -14.38 25.93 -9.03
CA LEU A 211 -15.20 27.05 -9.45
C LEU A 211 -15.62 27.96 -8.28
N TRP A 212 -15.96 27.35 -7.12
CA TRP A 212 -16.50 28.07 -5.96
C TRP A 212 -15.56 28.14 -4.76
N GLY A 213 -14.34 27.61 -4.91
CA GLY A 213 -13.32 27.54 -3.86
C GLY A 213 -13.49 26.33 -2.94
N PHE A 214 -12.39 25.90 -2.32
CA PHE A 214 -12.36 24.73 -1.43
C PHE A 214 -13.07 24.95 -0.07
N ARG A 215 -13.65 26.12 0.16
CA ARG A 215 -14.38 26.43 1.41
C ARG A 215 -15.74 25.74 1.47
N TRP A 216 -16.29 25.33 0.34
CA TRP A 216 -17.57 24.62 0.26
C TRP A 216 -17.49 23.47 -0.74
N ILE A 217 -17.40 22.25 -0.19
CA ILE A 217 -17.39 21.00 -0.97
C ILE A 217 -18.66 20.24 -0.65
N PRO A 218 -19.66 20.24 -1.56
CA PRO A 218 -20.95 19.62 -1.28
C PRO A 218 -20.85 18.08 -1.24
N TRP A 219 -21.62 17.48 -0.35
CA TRP A 219 -21.83 16.02 -0.24
C TRP A 219 -20.54 15.20 -0.04
N ASP A 220 -19.44 15.78 0.49
CA ASP A 220 -18.28 14.99 0.87
C ASP A 220 -18.54 14.28 2.21
N PRO A 221 -18.42 12.94 2.27
CA PRO A 221 -18.80 12.17 3.44
C PRO A 221 -17.93 12.43 4.67
N ILE A 222 -16.66 12.81 4.48
CA ILE A 222 -15.72 13.07 5.59
C ILE A 222 -15.78 14.53 6.02
N LEU A 223 -15.89 15.46 5.08
CA LEU A 223 -15.97 16.89 5.41
C LEU A 223 -17.29 17.27 6.07
N LEU A 224 -18.38 16.54 5.76
CA LEU A 224 -19.69 16.71 6.39
C LEU A 224 -19.85 15.96 7.71
N ASP A 225 -18.96 15.00 8.00
CA ASP A 225 -18.98 14.27 9.26
C ASP A 225 -18.54 15.18 10.42
N ARG A 226 -19.49 15.69 11.18
CA ARG A 226 -19.23 16.55 12.35
C ARG A 226 -18.43 15.86 13.46
N ARG A 227 -18.36 14.53 13.45
CA ARG A 227 -17.60 13.71 14.43
C ARG A 227 -16.16 13.45 13.98
N ALA A 228 -15.84 13.75 12.71
CA ALA A 228 -14.48 13.60 12.22
C ALA A 228 -13.56 14.64 12.88
N GLU A 229 -12.43 14.18 13.40
CA GLU A 229 -11.39 15.01 13.98
C GLU A 229 -10.84 16.03 12.96
N PRO A 230 -10.47 17.25 13.38
CA PRO A 230 -9.95 18.28 12.48
C PRO A 230 -8.76 17.78 11.64
N GLU A 231 -7.82 17.08 12.27
CA GLU A 231 -6.63 16.52 11.60
C GLU A 231 -7.00 15.51 10.51
N ARG A 232 -8.01 14.68 10.76
CA ARG A 232 -8.53 13.72 9.77
C ARG A 232 -9.16 14.43 8.58
N ARG A 233 -9.90 15.51 8.81
CA ARG A 233 -10.49 16.32 7.73
C ARG A 233 -9.42 16.99 6.89
N GLU A 234 -8.41 17.55 7.52
CA GLU A 234 -7.30 18.20 6.83
C GLU A 234 -6.49 17.19 6.00
N ALA A 235 -6.14 16.05 6.57
CA ALA A 235 -5.46 14.96 5.86
C ALA A 235 -6.29 14.48 4.66
N TRP A 236 -7.61 14.30 4.84
CA TRP A 236 -8.53 13.94 3.76
C TRP A 236 -8.59 15.00 2.67
N LEU A 237 -8.72 16.28 3.03
CA LEU A 237 -8.77 17.38 2.06
C LEU A 237 -7.48 17.43 1.24
N ARG A 238 -6.35 17.29 1.88
CA ARG A 238 -5.04 17.29 1.24
C ARG A 238 -4.89 16.10 0.28
N ASP A 239 -5.14 14.91 0.76
CA ASP A 239 -4.99 13.68 -0.05
C ASP A 239 -6.01 13.62 -1.19
N GLN A 240 -7.28 13.88 -0.91
CA GLN A 240 -8.35 13.71 -1.88
C GLN A 240 -8.55 14.89 -2.85
N TYR A 241 -8.13 16.11 -2.51
CA TYR A 241 -8.41 17.31 -3.32
C TYR A 241 -7.16 18.04 -3.80
N GLN A 242 -6.01 17.88 -3.17
CA GLN A 242 -4.79 18.66 -3.43
C GLN A 242 -3.59 17.80 -3.85
N HIS A 243 -3.76 16.48 -4.02
CA HIS A 243 -2.66 15.61 -4.40
C HIS A 243 -2.07 15.99 -5.77
N VAL A 244 -0.74 15.96 -5.88
CA VAL A 244 0.02 16.43 -7.06
C VAL A 244 0.00 15.45 -8.23
N GLU A 245 -0.11 14.13 -7.94
CA GLU A 245 -0.15 13.07 -8.95
C GLU A 245 -1.26 12.08 -8.61
N GLU A 246 -2.17 11.79 -9.55
CA GLU A 246 -3.26 10.84 -9.35
C GLU A 246 -3.66 10.16 -10.65
N HIS A 247 -3.55 8.84 -10.66
CA HIS A 247 -4.07 7.96 -11.69
C HIS A 247 -5.28 7.17 -11.18
N ARG A 248 -6.08 6.65 -12.08
CA ARG A 248 -7.29 5.87 -11.77
C ARG A 248 -7.36 4.71 -12.72
N HIS A 249 -7.70 3.55 -12.19
CA HIS A 249 -7.61 2.30 -12.91
C HIS A 249 -8.93 1.53 -12.85
N THR A 250 -9.22 0.77 -13.86
CA THR A 250 -10.32 -0.20 -13.83
C THR A 250 -9.79 -1.55 -13.32
N LEU A 251 -10.69 -2.40 -12.85
CA LEU A 251 -10.32 -3.76 -12.47
C LEU A 251 -9.69 -4.54 -13.65
N SER A 252 -10.26 -4.40 -14.85
CA SER A 252 -9.73 -5.07 -16.06
C SER A 252 -8.31 -4.60 -16.42
N GLU A 253 -7.97 -3.32 -16.16
CA GLU A 253 -6.61 -2.81 -16.33
C GLU A 253 -5.65 -3.47 -15.34
N VAL A 254 -6.04 -3.58 -14.07
CA VAL A 254 -5.24 -4.25 -13.04
C VAL A 254 -5.07 -5.75 -13.34
N GLN A 255 -6.12 -6.44 -13.76
CA GLN A 255 -6.05 -7.83 -14.20
C GLN A 255 -5.09 -8.00 -15.39
N ARG A 256 -5.02 -7.02 -16.31
CA ARG A 256 -4.02 -7.02 -17.39
C ARG A 256 -2.60 -6.90 -16.84
N TRP A 257 -2.35 -5.99 -15.88
CA TRP A 257 -1.04 -5.88 -15.22
C TRP A 257 -0.63 -7.19 -14.56
N PHE A 258 -1.57 -7.88 -13.92
CA PHE A 258 -1.32 -9.18 -13.31
C PHE A 258 -0.85 -10.20 -14.36
N ARG A 259 -1.61 -10.38 -15.44
CA ARG A 259 -1.23 -11.30 -16.51
C ARG A 259 0.14 -10.99 -17.12
N GLU A 260 0.44 -9.72 -17.37
CA GLU A 260 1.73 -9.26 -17.93
C GLU A 260 2.91 -9.57 -17.01
N ASN A 261 2.68 -9.74 -15.70
CA ASN A 261 3.71 -10.01 -14.71
C ASN A 261 3.66 -11.44 -14.15
N GLY A 262 2.95 -12.37 -14.82
CA GLY A 262 2.87 -13.77 -14.40
C GLY A 262 2.14 -13.96 -13.08
N ILE A 263 1.07 -13.19 -12.86
CA ILE A 263 0.20 -13.27 -11.69
C ILE A 263 -1.19 -13.69 -12.14
N GLU A 264 -1.69 -14.74 -11.52
CA GLU A 264 -3.07 -15.18 -11.65
C GLU A 264 -3.96 -14.35 -10.74
N TYR A 265 -5.03 -13.78 -11.28
CA TYR A 265 -6.00 -13.01 -10.50
C TYR A 265 -6.78 -13.94 -9.57
N LEU A 266 -6.90 -13.57 -8.31
CA LEU A 266 -7.69 -14.28 -7.31
C LEU A 266 -9.04 -13.60 -7.10
N ARG A 267 -9.02 -12.33 -6.65
CA ARG A 267 -10.22 -11.56 -6.34
C ARG A 267 -9.98 -10.06 -6.16
N ALA A 268 -11.07 -9.32 -6.00
CA ALA A 268 -11.06 -7.93 -5.60
C ALA A 268 -11.83 -7.69 -4.29
N LEU A 269 -11.47 -6.62 -3.59
CA LEU A 269 -12.24 -6.04 -2.48
C LEU A 269 -12.54 -4.57 -2.79
N PRO A 270 -13.82 -4.16 -2.78
CA PRO A 270 -15.01 -5.03 -2.63
C PRO A 270 -15.11 -6.09 -3.73
N SER A 271 -15.92 -7.14 -3.48
CA SER A 271 -16.13 -8.20 -4.48
C SER A 271 -16.56 -7.62 -5.83
N ALA A 272 -16.02 -8.18 -6.91
CA ALA A 272 -16.44 -7.90 -8.27
C ALA A 272 -17.69 -8.70 -8.68
N LEU A 273 -18.13 -9.66 -7.85
CA LEU A 273 -19.34 -10.43 -8.01
C LEU A 273 -20.52 -9.72 -7.36
N LEU A 274 -21.66 -9.68 -8.05
CA LEU A 274 -22.91 -9.06 -7.55
C LEU A 274 -23.51 -9.83 -6.39
N ALA A 275 -23.34 -11.14 -6.36
CA ALA A 275 -23.92 -12.00 -5.31
C ALA A 275 -23.20 -11.94 -3.96
N GLY A 276 -22.01 -11.31 -3.90
CA GLY A 276 -21.13 -11.36 -2.72
C GLY A 276 -20.62 -12.79 -2.45
N GLU A 277 -19.41 -12.93 -1.96
CA GLU A 277 -18.84 -14.24 -1.61
C GLU A 277 -18.09 -14.14 -0.29
N GLU A 278 -18.52 -14.94 0.69
CA GLU A 278 -17.73 -15.17 1.91
C GLU A 278 -16.76 -16.32 1.63
N SER A 279 -15.51 -15.99 1.31
CA SER A 279 -14.44 -16.97 1.19
C SER A 279 -13.12 -16.35 1.63
N ASP A 280 -12.14 -17.21 1.92
CA ASP A 280 -10.80 -16.76 2.30
C ASP A 280 -10.23 -15.77 1.29
N LEU A 281 -9.51 -14.77 1.79
CA LEU A 281 -9.00 -13.66 1.01
C LEU A 281 -8.09 -14.11 -0.16
N PHE A 282 -7.40 -15.25 -0.03
CA PHE A 282 -6.50 -15.79 -1.04
C PHE A 282 -7.09 -16.94 -1.86
N THR A 283 -8.39 -17.19 -1.74
CA THR A 283 -9.11 -18.13 -2.58
C THR A 283 -9.52 -17.47 -3.89
N GLN A 284 -9.38 -18.19 -4.99
CA GLN A 284 -9.80 -17.70 -6.30
C GLN A 284 -11.32 -17.53 -6.34
N SER A 285 -11.75 -16.33 -6.71
CA SER A 285 -13.16 -16.06 -7.02
C SER A 285 -13.57 -16.75 -8.31
N PRO A 286 -14.83 -17.18 -8.48
CA PRO A 286 -15.34 -17.59 -9.78
C PRO A 286 -15.08 -16.55 -10.86
N ASP A 287 -14.95 -16.98 -12.13
CA ASP A 287 -14.67 -16.11 -13.25
C ASP A 287 -15.70 -14.99 -13.37
N ASP A 288 -15.24 -13.76 -13.26
CA ASP A 288 -16.05 -12.55 -13.42
C ASP A 288 -16.40 -12.40 -14.91
N TRP A 289 -17.67 -12.39 -15.25
CA TRP A 289 -18.09 -11.94 -16.57
C TRP A 289 -17.76 -10.45 -16.70
N ALA A 290 -17.20 -10.04 -17.82
CA ALA A 290 -16.76 -8.65 -18.03
C ALA A 290 -17.87 -7.61 -17.75
N LEU A 291 -19.13 -7.96 -18.04
CA LEU A 291 -20.29 -7.13 -17.76
C LEU A 291 -20.61 -7.06 -16.26
N GLU A 292 -20.51 -8.17 -15.54
CA GLU A 292 -20.73 -8.23 -14.09
C GLU A 292 -19.69 -7.39 -13.35
N GLY A 293 -18.41 -7.53 -13.68
CA GLY A 293 -17.35 -6.72 -13.14
C GLY A 293 -17.51 -5.21 -13.43
N LEU A 294 -18.07 -4.83 -14.59
CA LEU A 294 -18.40 -3.43 -14.88
C LEU A 294 -19.54 -2.94 -13.97
N ILE A 295 -20.62 -3.71 -13.84
CA ILE A 295 -21.77 -3.34 -12.98
C ILE A 295 -21.33 -3.21 -11.52
N ALA A 296 -20.51 -4.15 -11.02
CA ALA A 296 -19.94 -4.09 -9.68
C ALA A 296 -19.12 -2.81 -9.46
N GLN A 297 -18.23 -2.48 -10.39
CA GLN A 297 -17.42 -1.24 -10.31
C GLN A 297 -18.28 0.03 -10.34
N LEU A 298 -19.39 0.06 -11.06
CA LEU A 298 -20.35 1.16 -11.02
C LEU A 298 -21.06 1.23 -9.67
N ALA A 299 -21.40 0.08 -9.05
CA ALA A 299 -21.97 0.04 -7.70
C ALA A 299 -20.98 0.55 -6.64
N TRP A 300 -19.67 0.36 -6.83
CA TRP A 300 -18.62 0.89 -5.95
C TRP A 300 -18.62 2.41 -5.83
N MET A 301 -19.25 3.15 -6.73
CA MET A 301 -19.47 4.60 -6.55
C MET A 301 -20.23 4.94 -5.27
N ARG A 302 -21.08 4.02 -4.79
CA ARG A 302 -21.87 4.21 -3.56
C ARG A 302 -21.17 3.67 -2.32
N THR A 303 -20.42 2.59 -2.44
CA THR A 303 -19.79 1.87 -1.32
C THR A 303 -18.40 2.42 -0.96
N LEU A 304 -17.57 2.76 -1.94
CA LEU A 304 -16.19 3.23 -1.73
C LEU A 304 -16.06 4.73 -1.47
N GLY A 305 -17.15 5.47 -1.36
CA GLY A 305 -17.11 6.94 -1.20
C GLY A 305 -16.33 7.42 0.04
N ARG A 306 -16.34 6.65 1.13
CA ARG A 306 -15.61 6.95 2.38
C ARG A 306 -14.14 6.54 2.36
N GLU A 307 -13.75 5.69 1.41
CA GLU A 307 -12.38 5.19 1.21
C GLU A 307 -11.72 5.84 -0.02
N GLY A 308 -12.28 6.94 -0.49
CA GLY A 308 -11.75 7.68 -1.63
C GLY A 308 -11.87 6.95 -2.97
N GLY A 309 -12.63 5.85 -3.05
CA GLY A 309 -12.76 5.05 -4.26
C GLY A 309 -11.63 4.03 -4.46
N LEU A 310 -10.91 3.67 -3.39
CA LEU A 310 -9.87 2.64 -3.41
C LEU A 310 -10.50 1.25 -3.50
N PHE A 311 -9.99 0.40 -4.39
CA PHE A 311 -10.26 -1.04 -4.39
C PHE A 311 -8.94 -1.80 -4.30
N VAL A 312 -8.99 -3.02 -3.76
CA VAL A 312 -7.84 -3.92 -3.69
C VAL A 312 -8.06 -5.07 -4.64
N ALA A 313 -7.07 -5.37 -5.47
CA ALA A 313 -7.02 -6.59 -6.28
C ALA A 313 -5.90 -7.49 -5.76
N MET A 314 -6.17 -8.79 -5.71
CA MET A 314 -5.26 -9.82 -5.25
C MET A 314 -5.02 -10.86 -6.32
N GLY A 315 -3.78 -11.36 -6.37
CA GLY A 315 -3.40 -12.43 -7.27
C GLY A 315 -2.26 -13.26 -6.71
N SER A 316 -2.08 -14.46 -7.24
CA SER A 316 -0.98 -15.37 -6.93
C SER A 316 0.04 -15.38 -8.06
N ARG A 317 1.31 -15.20 -7.73
CA ARG A 317 2.38 -15.30 -8.72
C ARG A 317 2.55 -16.76 -9.14
N PHE A 318 2.60 -17.04 -10.45
CA PHE A 318 2.77 -18.40 -10.93
C PHE A 318 3.97 -19.09 -10.26
N ALA A 319 3.76 -20.33 -9.83
CA ALA A 319 4.85 -21.19 -9.40
C ALA A 319 5.78 -21.42 -10.61
N SER A 320 7.09 -21.25 -10.40
CA SER A 320 8.06 -21.66 -11.42
C SER A 320 7.94 -23.18 -11.56
N GLY A 321 7.51 -23.67 -12.74
CA GLY A 321 7.52 -25.07 -13.07
C GLY A 321 8.93 -25.64 -13.08
#